data_4fa2b3202edaf31683455d63ffe0cec1
#
_entry.id   4fa2b3202edaf31683455d63ffe0cec1
#
_cell.length_a   1.000
_cell.length_b   1.000
_cell.length_c   1.000
_cell.angle_alpha   90.00
_cell.angle_beta   90.00
_cell.angle_gamma   90.00
#
_symmetry.space_group_name_H-M   'P 1'
#
loop_
_entity.id
_entity.type
_entity.pdbx_description
1 polymer ?
#
loop_
_entity_poly.entity_id
_entity_poly.type
_entity_poly.pdbx_seq_one_letter_code
_entity_poly.pdbx_strand_id
1 'polypeptide(L)' 'MERISINPNVCHGQACIKGTRIPVYLVVKMLANGDTIEELLEDYPSITREDVHACLAYAAALAEDEHIPADVAIESTK' A
#
# COMPACT_ATOMS: atom_id res chain seq x y z
N MET A 1 -1.51 -10.91 -6.31
CA MET A 1 -0.94 -11.09 -4.98
C MET A 1 -1.95 -11.70 -4.06
N GLU A 2 -1.53 -12.70 -3.33
CA GLU A 2 -2.48 -13.47 -2.52
C GLU A 2 -3.08 -12.66 -1.37
N ARG A 3 -2.32 -11.72 -0.83
CA ARG A 3 -2.78 -10.96 0.32
C ARG A 3 -3.54 -9.71 -0.06
N ILE A 4 -3.57 -9.37 -1.34
CA ILE A 4 -4.24 -8.19 -1.84
C ILE A 4 -5.42 -8.61 -2.68
N SER A 5 -6.56 -7.99 -2.47
CA SER A 5 -7.73 -8.28 -3.27
C SER A 5 -8.33 -7.01 -3.83
N ILE A 6 -8.98 -7.14 -4.98
CA ILE A 6 -9.71 -6.05 -5.61
C ILE A 6 -11.12 -6.57 -5.83
N ASN A 7 -12.05 -6.03 -5.07
CA ASN A 7 -13.45 -6.48 -5.12
C ASN A 7 -14.31 -5.24 -5.26
N PRO A 8 -15.18 -5.19 -6.29
CA PRO A 8 -16.01 -4.00 -6.50
C PRO A 8 -16.89 -3.68 -5.32
N ASN A 9 -17.19 -4.65 -4.48
CA ASN A 9 -18.07 -4.45 -3.34
C ASN A 9 -17.33 -4.14 -2.04
N VAL A 10 -16.00 -4.06 -2.11
CA VAL A 10 -15.19 -3.79 -0.93
C VAL A 10 -14.27 -2.63 -1.26
N CYS A 11 -14.18 -1.66 -0.36
CA CYS A 11 -13.31 -0.50 -0.53
C CYS A 11 -13.55 0.22 -1.86
N HIS A 12 -14.79 0.20 -2.34
CA HIS A 12 -15.18 0.84 -3.60
C HIS A 12 -14.36 0.35 -4.79
N GLY A 13 -13.98 -0.91 -4.78
CA GLY A 13 -13.20 -1.48 -5.88
C GLY A 13 -11.71 -1.20 -5.81
N GLN A 14 -11.26 -0.54 -4.77
CA GLN A 14 -9.83 -0.30 -4.58
C GLN A 14 -9.16 -1.55 -4.04
N ALA A 15 -7.87 -1.68 -4.33
CA ALA A 15 -7.10 -2.77 -3.76
C ALA A 15 -7.06 -2.64 -2.24
N CYS A 16 -7.29 -3.74 -1.55
CA CYS A 16 -7.22 -3.75 -0.10
C CYS A 16 -6.65 -5.07 0.38
N ILE A 17 -6.30 -5.09 1.66
CA ILE A 17 -5.76 -6.31 2.27
C ILE A 17 -6.89 -7.34 2.33
N LYS A 18 -6.62 -8.53 1.80
CA LYS A 18 -7.60 -9.57 1.69
C LYS A 18 -8.19 -9.89 3.06
N GLY A 19 -9.49 -10.01 3.10
CA GLY A 19 -10.19 -10.30 4.35
C GLY A 19 -10.43 -9.08 5.23
N THR A 20 -10.08 -7.90 4.75
CA THR A 20 -10.30 -6.66 5.50
C THR A 20 -10.91 -5.62 4.60
N ARG A 21 -11.23 -4.46 5.18
CA ARG A 21 -11.63 -3.29 4.41
C ARG A 21 -10.57 -2.21 4.49
N ILE A 22 -9.32 -2.61 4.68
CA ILE A 22 -8.21 -1.69 4.82
C ILE A 22 -7.55 -1.53 3.45
N PRO A 23 -7.66 -0.35 2.82
CA PRO A 23 -7.10 -0.16 1.48
C PRO A 23 -5.58 -0.16 1.50
N VAL A 24 -5.00 -0.67 0.43
CA VAL A 24 -3.55 -0.63 0.29
C VAL A 24 -3.02 0.80 0.36
N TYR A 25 -3.71 1.74 -0.29
CA TYR A 25 -3.22 3.11 -0.32
C TYR A 25 -3.11 3.71 1.08
N LEU A 26 -4.01 3.32 1.98
CA LEU A 26 -3.98 3.85 3.34
C LEU A 26 -2.72 3.41 4.07
N VAL A 27 -2.38 2.13 3.94
CA VAL A 27 -1.18 1.60 4.56
C VAL A 27 0.06 2.32 4.04
N VAL A 28 0.15 2.46 2.72
CA VAL A 28 1.29 3.12 2.10
C VAL A 28 1.37 4.57 2.52
N LYS A 29 0.23 5.25 2.57
CA LYS A 29 0.18 6.66 2.94
C LYS A 29 0.63 6.86 4.38
N MET A 30 0.21 6.00 5.29
CA MET A 30 0.61 6.12 6.69
C MET A 30 2.12 5.96 6.84
N LEU A 31 2.70 5.00 6.13
CA LEU A 31 4.14 4.83 6.16
C LEU A 31 4.86 6.02 5.55
N ALA A 32 4.30 6.58 4.48
CA ALA A 32 4.87 7.76 3.84
C ALA A 32 4.85 8.97 4.79
N ASN A 33 3.87 8.99 5.68
CA ASN A 33 3.75 10.08 6.65
C ASN A 33 4.63 9.88 7.89
N GLY A 34 5.38 8.78 7.94
CA GLY A 34 6.32 8.57 9.02
C GLY A 34 5.90 7.55 10.06
N ASP A 35 4.72 6.95 9.91
CA ASP A 35 4.31 5.89 10.83
C ASP A 35 5.19 4.67 10.66
N THR A 36 5.44 3.99 11.75
CA THR A 36 6.19 2.74 11.69
C THR A 36 5.26 1.57 11.46
N ILE A 37 5.83 0.46 11.02
CA ILE A 37 5.03 -0.76 10.86
C ILE A 37 4.44 -1.18 12.19
N GLU A 38 5.21 -1.04 13.26
CA GLU A 38 4.72 -1.41 14.60
C GLU A 38 3.49 -0.59 14.97
N GLU A 39 3.50 0.70 14.65
CA GLU A 39 2.35 1.55 14.93
C GLU A 39 1.13 1.12 14.13
N LEU A 40 1.35 0.75 12.87
CA LEU A 40 0.27 0.26 12.04
C LEU A 40 -0.35 -1.00 12.61
N LEU A 41 0.48 -1.92 13.09
CA LEU A 41 -0.03 -3.17 13.63
C LEU A 41 -0.80 -2.94 14.93
N GLU A 42 -0.42 -1.93 15.69
CA GLU A 42 -1.17 -1.57 16.89
C GLU A 42 -2.53 -0.99 16.54
N ASP A 43 -2.58 -0.15 15.51
CA ASP A 43 -3.81 0.51 15.11
C ASP A 43 -4.77 -0.45 14.41
N TYR A 44 -4.22 -1.45 13.73
CA TYR A 44 -5.01 -2.39 12.94
C TYR A 44 -4.61 -3.81 13.30
N PRO A 45 -5.11 -4.31 14.43
CA PRO A 45 -4.66 -5.63 14.91
C PRO A 45 -5.02 -6.78 13.98
N SER A 46 -5.92 -6.55 13.01
CA SER A 46 -6.31 -7.62 12.09
C SER A 46 -5.30 -7.86 10.98
N ILE A 47 -4.29 -7.00 10.84
CA ILE A 47 -3.29 -7.20 9.79
C ILE A 47 -1.96 -7.62 10.39
N THR A 48 -1.11 -8.16 9.53
CA THR A 48 0.19 -8.66 9.94
C THR A 48 1.28 -7.87 9.24
N ARG A 49 2.52 -8.09 9.70
CA ARG A 49 3.67 -7.48 9.05
C ARG A 49 3.75 -7.91 7.58
N GLU A 50 3.42 -9.17 7.30
CA GLU A 50 3.40 -9.65 5.92
C GLU A 50 2.39 -8.92 5.07
N ASP A 51 1.25 -8.55 5.65
CA ASP A 51 0.25 -7.77 4.93
C ASP A 51 0.79 -6.40 4.57
N VAL A 52 1.53 -5.77 5.47
CA VAL A 52 2.13 -4.47 5.19
C VAL A 52 3.14 -4.59 4.05
N HIS A 53 3.98 -5.62 4.10
CA HIS A 53 4.96 -5.84 3.03
C HIS A 53 4.28 -6.09 1.71
N ALA A 54 3.15 -6.80 1.71
CA ALA A 54 2.40 -7.04 0.48
C ALA A 54 1.85 -5.74 -0.09
N CYS A 55 1.41 -4.83 0.78
CA CYS A 55 0.95 -3.52 0.31
C CYS A 55 2.08 -2.74 -0.36
N LEU A 56 3.25 -2.77 0.24
CA LEU A 56 4.40 -2.07 -0.34
C LEU A 56 4.82 -2.69 -1.66
N ALA A 57 4.79 -4.02 -1.75
CA ALA A 57 5.13 -4.70 -2.99
C ALA A 57 4.13 -4.37 -4.09
N TYR A 58 2.85 -4.31 -3.74
CA TYR A 58 1.81 -3.96 -4.69
C TYR A 58 2.02 -2.54 -5.21
N ALA A 59 2.29 -1.60 -4.30
CA ALA A 59 2.51 -0.22 -4.70
C ALA A 59 3.76 -0.09 -5.58
N ALA A 60 4.80 -0.85 -5.26
CA ALA A 60 6.01 -0.83 -6.06
C ALA A 60 5.76 -1.34 -7.46
N ALA A 61 4.97 -2.41 -7.58
CA ALA A 61 4.65 -2.97 -8.89
C ALA A 61 3.88 -1.96 -9.74
N LEU A 62 2.94 -1.26 -9.14
CA LEU A 62 2.20 -0.23 -9.87
C LEU A 62 3.12 0.88 -10.34
N ALA A 63 4.03 1.31 -9.47
CA ALA A 63 4.95 2.40 -9.82
C ALA A 63 5.89 2.00 -10.94
N GLU A 64 6.31 0.73 -10.97
CA GLU A 64 7.19 0.24 -12.01
C GLU A 64 6.55 0.28 -13.39
N ASP A 65 5.22 0.17 -13.43
CA ASP A 65 4.50 0.15 -14.69
C ASP A 65 4.23 1.53 -15.25
N GLU A 66 4.55 2.57 -14.51
CA GLU A 66 4.26 3.93 -14.94
C GLU A 66 5.49 4.54 -15.62
N HIS A 67 5.21 5.32 -16.66
CA HIS A 67 6.24 6.06 -17.35
C HIS A 67 6.25 7.49 -16.84
N ILE A 68 7.28 7.82 -16.08
CA ILE A 68 7.43 9.15 -15.52
C ILE A 68 8.59 9.84 -16.22
N PRO A 69 8.39 11.06 -16.74
CA PRO A 69 9.49 11.78 -17.37
C PRO A 69 10.68 11.93 -16.41
N ALA A 70 11.87 11.77 -16.97
CA ALA A 70 13.07 11.75 -16.15
C ALA A 70 13.26 13.02 -15.33
N ASP A 71 12.89 14.14 -15.88
CA ASP A 71 13.05 15.40 -15.16
C ASP A 71 12.13 15.49 -13.96
N VAL A 72 11.00 14.84 -13.98
CA VAL A 72 10.12 14.79 -12.82
C VAL A 72 10.66 13.83 -11.77
N ALA A 73 11.14 12.68 -12.22
CA ALA A 73 11.59 11.64 -11.30
C ALA A 73 12.82 12.08 -10.50
N ILE A 74 13.69 12.86 -11.09
CA ILE A 74 14.93 13.24 -10.46
C ILE A 74 14.69 14.10 -9.22
N GLU A 75 13.69 14.93 -9.27
CA GLU A 75 13.49 15.88 -8.18
C GLU A 75 13.09 15.21 -6.89
N SER A 76 12.55 14.04 -6.96
CA SER A 76 12.05 13.38 -5.75
C SER A 76 13.14 12.70 -4.97
N THR A 77 14.34 12.64 -5.49
CA THR A 77 15.35 11.84 -4.83
C THR A 77 16.18 12.62 -3.87
N LYS A 78 16.08 13.59 -3.65
CA LYS A 78 16.97 14.21 -2.85
C LYS A 78 16.82 14.22 -1.65
#